data_07e9f0fb3b64332dc823964300590c3a
#
_entry.id   07e9f0fb3b64332dc823964300590c3a
#
_cell.length_a   1.000
_cell.length_b   1.000
_cell.length_c   1.000
_cell.angle_alpha   90.00
_cell.angle_beta   90.00
_cell.angle_gamma   90.00
#
_symmetry.space_group_name_H-M   'P 1'
#
loop_
_entity.id
_entity.type
_entity.pdbx_description
1 polymer ?
#
loop_
_entity_poly.entity_id
_entity_poly.type
_entity_poly.pdbx_seq_one_letter_code
_entity_poly.pdbx_strand_id
1 'polypeptide(L)'
;MYIGIDVGGTNTDAVLMDGDVLVGKIKNPTTPDVTSGIISCINTLINSRPDVGQIDAVMLGTTHFVNALLQRRELAPSAALRLCLPATTMLPPLVDWPGDLKKSIGAHTYMARGGHEYDGREISSIDEKELREIAKQMTAEGVRSVSICGVFSPVDGSHEKIAAEIIKSETPDMNITLSSEIGRVGLLERENAAMLNACLVEVAAKTVAAIRTAMASAGLNVPLFFSQNDGTLMQSEFASHYPVFTIASGPTNSMRGAAFLSGVLDAVIIDIGGTSTDGGMLMHGFPREAAVSVDVAGVRTNFRMPDVFSIALGGGTLVNQNPLIIGPESVGFKLTSEGLVFGGAQVTTTDMAVANGMAEVGDPGLVSNIDSSFAEDVINEIQKLVEDVVDRVKINAQPVPVVLVGGGSVLVRNSFDGASNVLRPSNAEVANAIGAAISQVGGQVEKVYSLTDMSRDEALDLAKDEAKRKAVEAGGDPKSIKIVDIEEIPLTYLPSNALRVKIKAVGNLL
;
A
#
# COMPACT_ATOMS: atom_id res chain seq x y z
N MET A 1 19.32 16.47 0.22
CA MET A 1 18.63 15.91 -0.96
C MET A 1 18.01 14.56 -0.61
N TYR A 2 16.97 14.15 -1.33
CA TYR A 2 16.25 12.89 -1.08
C TYR A 2 16.25 12.01 -2.31
N ILE A 3 16.39 10.69 -2.12
CA ILE A 3 16.22 9.71 -3.19
C ILE A 3 14.88 9.03 -2.98
N GLY A 4 13.97 9.16 -3.96
CA GLY A 4 12.72 8.41 -4.01
C GLY A 4 12.85 7.26 -4.99
N ILE A 5 12.41 6.08 -4.58
CA ILE A 5 12.43 4.87 -5.42
C ILE A 5 11.05 4.22 -5.34
N ASP A 6 10.55 3.78 -6.47
CA ASP A 6 9.36 2.91 -6.50
C ASP A 6 9.65 1.65 -7.32
N VAL A 7 9.50 0.51 -6.67
CA VAL A 7 9.71 -0.81 -7.28
C VAL A 7 8.37 -1.38 -7.72
N GLY A 8 8.05 -1.16 -8.99
CA GLY A 8 6.86 -1.72 -9.62
C GLY A 8 7.09 -3.11 -10.20
N GLY A 9 6.03 -3.70 -10.74
CA GLY A 9 6.09 -5.02 -11.38
C GLY A 9 6.85 -5.04 -12.71
N THR A 10 6.93 -3.91 -13.41
CA THR A 10 7.57 -3.77 -14.74
C THR A 10 8.86 -2.97 -14.68
N ASN A 11 8.85 -1.84 -13.97
CA ASN A 11 9.98 -0.93 -13.85
C ASN A 11 10.26 -0.59 -12.40
N THR A 12 11.53 -0.30 -12.13
CA THR A 12 11.99 0.38 -10.93
C THR A 12 12.32 1.80 -11.30
N ASP A 13 11.59 2.74 -10.76
CA ASP A 13 11.73 4.17 -10.98
C ASP A 13 12.49 4.79 -9.81
N ALA A 14 13.44 5.67 -10.09
CA ALA A 14 14.16 6.39 -9.05
C ALA A 14 14.37 7.85 -9.42
N VAL A 15 14.25 8.72 -8.43
CA VAL A 15 14.41 10.17 -8.57
C VAL A 15 15.30 10.73 -7.49
N LEU A 16 16.00 11.81 -7.83
CA LEU A 16 16.75 12.64 -6.90
C LEU A 16 16.03 13.99 -6.78
N MET A 17 15.66 14.35 -5.56
CA MET A 17 14.98 15.61 -5.25
C MET A 17 15.85 16.51 -4.37
N ASP A 18 15.88 17.79 -4.71
CA ASP A 18 16.44 18.85 -3.85
C ASP A 18 15.29 19.78 -3.43
N GLY A 19 14.77 19.56 -2.23
CA GLY A 19 13.48 20.12 -1.85
C GLY A 19 12.40 19.70 -2.85
N ASP A 20 11.75 20.70 -3.46
CA ASP A 20 10.68 20.48 -4.45
C ASP A 20 11.20 20.39 -5.90
N VAL A 21 12.50 20.35 -6.12
CA VAL A 21 13.12 20.33 -7.46
C VAL A 21 13.57 18.92 -7.82
N LEU A 22 13.09 18.40 -8.95
CA LEU A 22 13.59 17.16 -9.54
C LEU A 22 14.96 17.42 -10.18
N VAL A 23 16.02 16.84 -9.61
CA VAL A 23 17.42 17.01 -10.06
C VAL A 23 17.86 15.89 -10.98
N GLY A 24 17.37 14.67 -10.76
CA GLY A 24 17.69 13.49 -11.56
C GLY A 24 16.57 12.47 -11.56
N LYS A 25 16.47 11.69 -12.64
CA LYS A 25 15.52 10.58 -12.74
C LYS A 25 16.10 9.41 -13.51
N ILE A 26 15.70 8.19 -13.13
CA ILE A 26 16.06 6.94 -13.79
C ILE A 26 14.84 6.04 -13.83
N LYS A 27 14.72 5.29 -14.90
CA LYS A 27 13.72 4.24 -15.09
C LYS A 27 14.40 2.99 -15.63
N ASN A 28 14.47 1.93 -14.82
CA ASN A 28 15.09 0.66 -15.19
C ASN A 28 14.04 -0.47 -15.16
N PRO A 29 14.17 -1.51 -15.99
CA PRO A 29 13.37 -2.72 -15.85
C PRO A 29 13.54 -3.32 -14.45
N THR A 30 12.44 -3.77 -13.84
CA THR A 30 12.49 -4.45 -12.55
C THR A 30 13.23 -5.78 -12.68
N THR A 31 14.12 -6.05 -11.73
CA THR A 31 14.88 -7.30 -11.65
C THR A 31 14.22 -8.30 -10.69
N PRO A 32 14.42 -9.61 -10.88
CA PRO A 32 13.95 -10.64 -9.93
C PRO A 32 14.49 -10.43 -8.51
N ASP A 33 15.71 -9.94 -8.37
CA ASP A 33 16.28 -9.48 -7.10
C ASP A 33 16.04 -7.99 -6.94
N VAL A 34 15.06 -7.67 -6.11
CA VAL A 34 14.64 -6.29 -5.81
C VAL A 34 15.80 -5.45 -5.25
N THR A 35 16.63 -6.05 -4.38
CA THR A 35 17.74 -5.35 -3.72
C THR A 35 18.79 -4.86 -4.73
N SER A 36 19.20 -5.74 -5.65
CA SER A 36 20.17 -5.37 -6.70
C SER A 36 19.62 -4.29 -7.64
N GLY A 37 18.32 -4.34 -7.98
CA GLY A 37 17.62 -3.33 -8.77
C GLY A 37 17.66 -1.95 -8.11
N ILE A 38 17.31 -1.88 -6.83
CA ILE A 38 17.35 -0.65 -6.03
C ILE A 38 18.77 -0.04 -6.03
N ILE A 39 19.78 -0.84 -5.71
CA ILE A 39 21.17 -0.37 -5.63
C ILE A 39 21.70 0.07 -6.98
N SER A 40 21.34 -0.63 -8.06
CA SER A 40 21.68 -0.20 -9.42
C SER A 40 21.10 1.18 -9.73
N CYS A 41 19.83 1.44 -9.38
CA CYS A 41 19.21 2.75 -9.56
C CYS A 41 19.92 3.84 -8.74
N ILE A 42 20.20 3.58 -7.45
CA ILE A 42 20.90 4.51 -6.57
C ILE A 42 22.27 4.87 -7.14
N ASN A 43 23.09 3.86 -7.47
CA ASN A 43 24.44 4.08 -8.02
C ASN A 43 24.40 4.87 -9.33
N THR A 44 23.46 4.56 -10.22
CA THR A 44 23.33 5.26 -11.50
C THR A 44 22.90 6.70 -11.31
N LEU A 45 21.96 6.98 -10.39
CA LEU A 45 21.57 8.37 -10.04
C LEU A 45 22.75 9.16 -9.49
N ILE A 46 23.49 8.63 -8.52
CA ILE A 46 24.61 9.31 -7.90
C ILE A 46 25.74 9.53 -8.93
N ASN A 47 26.09 8.52 -9.73
CA ASN A 47 27.15 8.61 -10.73
C ASN A 47 26.80 9.55 -11.89
N SER A 48 25.51 9.71 -12.22
CA SER A 48 25.08 10.65 -13.26
C SER A 48 25.17 12.11 -12.84
N ARG A 49 25.38 12.38 -11.55
CA ARG A 49 25.40 13.70 -10.94
C ARG A 49 26.55 13.82 -9.94
N PRO A 50 27.79 13.97 -10.42
CA PRO A 50 28.97 14.10 -9.53
C PRO A 50 28.95 15.36 -8.68
N ASP A 51 28.08 16.32 -8.97
CA ASP A 51 27.79 17.55 -8.24
C ASP A 51 26.70 17.41 -7.17
N VAL A 52 26.20 16.19 -6.95
CA VAL A 52 25.16 15.90 -5.93
C VAL A 52 25.66 16.29 -4.55
N GLY A 53 24.87 17.12 -3.86
CA GLY A 53 25.06 17.42 -2.46
C GLY A 53 24.86 16.21 -1.56
N GLN A 54 24.82 16.43 -0.28
CA GLN A 54 24.56 15.37 0.69
C GLN A 54 23.16 14.75 0.49
N ILE A 55 23.11 13.43 0.42
CA ILE A 55 21.84 12.69 0.51
C ILE A 55 21.45 12.60 1.99
N ASP A 56 20.22 12.96 2.31
CA ASP A 56 19.70 12.99 3.69
C ASP A 56 18.87 11.76 4.02
N ALA A 57 18.14 11.19 3.04
CA ALA A 57 17.38 9.97 3.22
C ALA A 57 17.04 9.28 1.88
N VAL A 58 16.69 8.00 1.97
CA VAL A 58 16.13 7.18 0.87
C VAL A 58 14.70 6.78 1.24
N MET A 59 13.75 7.00 0.32
CA MET A 59 12.34 6.63 0.43
C MET A 59 12.01 5.56 -0.60
N LEU A 60 11.39 4.48 -0.15
CA LEU A 60 11.14 3.30 -0.98
C LEU A 60 9.66 2.93 -1.00
N GLY A 61 9.06 2.95 -2.18
CA GLY A 61 7.82 2.24 -2.50
C GLY A 61 8.14 0.83 -3.01
N THR A 62 7.43 -0.18 -2.54
CA THR A 62 7.69 -1.56 -2.97
C THR A 62 6.43 -2.42 -2.96
N THR A 63 6.30 -3.26 -3.97
CA THR A 63 5.29 -4.32 -4.05
C THR A 63 5.80 -5.68 -3.53
N HIS A 64 7.02 -5.74 -2.98
CA HIS A 64 7.67 -7.00 -2.61
C HIS A 64 6.83 -7.83 -1.61
N PHE A 65 6.30 -7.17 -0.57
CA PHE A 65 5.55 -7.88 0.48
C PHE A 65 4.18 -8.38 0.01
N VAL A 66 3.46 -7.61 -0.80
CA VAL A 66 2.21 -8.09 -1.40
C VAL A 66 2.47 -9.22 -2.39
N ASN A 67 3.57 -9.18 -3.13
CA ASN A 67 3.96 -10.25 -4.05
C ASN A 67 4.31 -11.54 -3.30
N ALA A 68 4.91 -11.47 -2.11
CA ALA A 68 5.13 -12.64 -1.25
C ALA A 68 3.81 -13.32 -0.88
N LEU A 69 2.77 -12.53 -0.53
CA LEU A 69 1.42 -13.05 -0.28
C LEU A 69 0.78 -13.66 -1.54
N LEU A 70 0.82 -12.95 -2.68
CA LEU A 70 0.21 -13.40 -3.93
C LEU A 70 0.87 -14.68 -4.46
N GLN A 71 2.19 -14.79 -4.33
CA GLN A 71 2.98 -15.93 -4.78
C GLN A 71 3.07 -17.07 -3.74
N ARG A 72 2.53 -16.86 -2.50
CA ARG A 72 2.60 -17.82 -1.40
C ARG A 72 4.05 -18.25 -1.07
N ARG A 73 4.99 -17.31 -1.10
CA ARG A 73 6.43 -17.57 -0.93
C ARG A 73 7.01 -16.78 0.23
N GLU A 74 8.00 -17.36 0.90
CA GLU A 74 8.78 -16.75 1.98
C GLU A 74 7.95 -16.29 3.19
N LEU A 75 6.74 -16.81 3.33
CA LEU A 75 5.85 -16.49 4.44
C LEU A 75 6.27 -17.28 5.69
N ALA A 76 6.22 -16.61 6.85
CA ALA A 76 6.55 -17.25 8.12
C ALA A 76 5.47 -18.27 8.55
N PRO A 77 5.85 -19.42 9.13
CA PRO A 77 4.91 -20.29 9.85
C PRO A 77 4.21 -19.50 10.96
N SER A 78 2.89 -19.41 10.90
CA SER A 78 2.15 -18.44 11.69
C SER A 78 0.91 -19.03 12.36
N ALA A 79 0.55 -18.47 13.52
CA ALA A 79 -0.65 -18.82 14.26
C ALA A 79 -1.57 -17.60 14.47
N ALA A 80 -2.88 -17.85 14.48
CA ALA A 80 -3.88 -16.91 14.94
C ALA A 80 -4.32 -17.30 16.37
N LEU A 81 -4.12 -16.40 17.33
CA LEU A 81 -4.63 -16.53 18.69
C LEU A 81 -5.77 -15.52 18.89
N ARG A 82 -6.98 -16.03 19.14
CA ARG A 82 -8.13 -15.19 19.48
C ARG A 82 -8.43 -15.23 20.97
N LEU A 83 -8.48 -14.07 21.61
CA LEU A 83 -8.92 -13.89 22.99
C LEU A 83 -10.44 -13.64 22.97
N CYS A 84 -11.24 -14.66 23.28
CA CYS A 84 -12.68 -14.62 23.01
C CYS A 84 -13.53 -15.55 23.87
N LEU A 85 -12.93 -16.59 24.46
CA LEU A 85 -13.75 -17.63 25.12
C LEU A 85 -14.50 -17.10 26.33
N PRO A 86 -15.77 -17.53 26.51
CA PRO A 86 -16.50 -18.59 25.78
C PRO A 86 -17.22 -18.12 24.49
N ALA A 87 -17.10 -16.84 24.10
CA ALA A 87 -17.76 -16.29 22.91
C ALA A 87 -17.09 -16.74 21.59
N THR A 88 -17.75 -16.50 20.47
CA THR A 88 -17.27 -16.67 19.08
C THR A 88 -16.76 -18.08 18.68
N THR A 89 -16.98 -19.10 19.47
CA THR A 89 -16.51 -20.49 19.23
C THR A 89 -17.00 -21.08 17.91
N MET A 90 -18.20 -20.69 17.45
CA MET A 90 -18.80 -21.19 16.20
C MET A 90 -18.17 -20.58 14.94
N LEU A 91 -17.30 -19.59 15.08
CA LEU A 91 -16.65 -18.89 13.99
C LEU A 91 -15.14 -18.87 14.21
N PRO A 92 -14.43 -19.96 13.88
CA PRO A 92 -13.01 -20.11 14.18
C PRO A 92 -12.15 -19.07 13.42
N PRO A 93 -10.93 -18.75 13.92
CA PRO A 93 -9.97 -17.94 13.18
C PRO A 93 -9.68 -18.53 11.78
N LEU A 94 -9.37 -17.67 10.82
CA LEU A 94 -9.02 -18.03 9.44
C LEU A 94 -10.11 -18.80 8.67
N VAL A 95 -11.37 -18.69 9.06
CA VAL A 95 -12.49 -19.46 8.47
C VAL A 95 -12.57 -19.25 6.95
N ASP A 96 -12.44 -18.01 6.48
CA ASP A 96 -12.57 -17.63 5.06
C ASP A 96 -11.23 -17.56 4.31
N TRP A 97 -10.14 -18.05 4.89
CA TRP A 97 -8.82 -17.98 4.26
C TRP A 97 -8.69 -19.01 3.12
N PRO A 98 -8.06 -18.62 1.99
CA PRO A 98 -7.70 -19.54 0.91
C PRO A 98 -6.88 -20.72 1.42
N GLY A 99 -7.22 -21.93 1.00
CA GLY A 99 -6.59 -23.16 1.47
C GLY A 99 -5.08 -23.23 1.14
N ASP A 100 -4.68 -22.71 -0.02
CA ASP A 100 -3.30 -22.60 -0.45
C ASP A 100 -2.48 -21.66 0.43
N LEU A 101 -3.07 -20.52 0.84
CA LEU A 101 -2.43 -19.58 1.75
C LEU A 101 -2.27 -20.17 3.15
N LYS A 102 -3.33 -20.81 3.70
CA LYS A 102 -3.24 -21.52 4.99
C LYS A 102 -2.12 -22.56 4.98
N LYS A 103 -2.00 -23.30 3.89
CA LYS A 103 -0.94 -24.33 3.74
C LYS A 103 0.44 -23.68 3.68
N SER A 104 0.61 -22.57 2.96
CA SER A 104 1.92 -21.91 2.77
C SER A 104 2.49 -21.33 4.06
N ILE A 105 1.63 -20.92 4.99
CA ILE A 105 2.04 -20.39 6.30
C ILE A 105 2.00 -21.45 7.42
N GLY A 106 1.70 -22.72 7.10
CA GLY A 106 1.52 -23.75 8.14
C GLY A 106 0.56 -23.30 9.23
N ALA A 107 -0.63 -22.82 8.85
CA ALA A 107 -1.53 -22.10 9.75
C ALA A 107 -2.02 -22.93 10.93
N HIS A 108 -1.81 -22.38 12.14
CA HIS A 108 -2.39 -22.89 13.38
C HIS A 108 -3.39 -21.87 13.95
N THR A 109 -4.40 -22.36 14.67
CA THR A 109 -5.42 -21.48 15.27
C THR A 109 -5.65 -21.86 16.73
N TYR A 110 -5.72 -20.87 17.59
CA TYR A 110 -5.98 -21.01 19.01
C TYR A 110 -7.05 -20.04 19.45
N MET A 111 -7.85 -20.45 20.41
CA MET A 111 -8.85 -19.62 21.07
C MET A 111 -8.64 -19.74 22.57
N ALA A 112 -8.52 -18.61 23.26
CA ALA A 112 -8.27 -18.54 24.69
C ALA A 112 -9.28 -17.63 25.39
N ARG A 113 -9.33 -17.70 26.72
CA ARG A 113 -10.12 -16.79 27.54
C ARG A 113 -9.64 -15.37 27.39
N GLY A 114 -10.57 -14.42 27.42
CA GLY A 114 -10.30 -12.99 27.28
C GLY A 114 -11.26 -12.30 26.32
N GLY A 115 -10.86 -11.09 25.89
CA GLY A 115 -11.66 -10.20 25.07
C GLY A 115 -12.63 -9.37 25.88
N HIS A 116 -13.22 -8.38 25.23
CA HIS A 116 -14.13 -7.43 25.83
C HIS A 116 -15.47 -7.41 25.10
N GLU A 117 -16.49 -6.91 25.76
CA GLU A 117 -17.75 -6.51 25.16
C GLU A 117 -17.57 -5.12 24.50
N TYR A 118 -18.57 -4.72 23.72
CA TYR A 118 -18.58 -3.42 23.03
C TYR A 118 -18.51 -2.20 23.99
N ASP A 119 -18.81 -2.39 25.27
CA ASP A 119 -18.78 -1.38 26.34
C ASP A 119 -17.53 -1.43 27.22
N GLY A 120 -16.56 -2.27 26.86
CA GLY A 120 -15.28 -2.43 27.57
C GLY A 120 -15.28 -3.41 28.72
N ARG A 121 -16.42 -4.02 29.07
CA ARG A 121 -16.45 -5.08 30.09
C ARG A 121 -15.76 -6.33 29.56
N GLU A 122 -15.01 -7.03 30.40
CA GLU A 122 -14.40 -8.30 30.05
C GLU A 122 -15.47 -9.37 29.73
N ILE A 123 -15.26 -10.11 28.63
CA ILE A 123 -16.01 -11.36 28.34
C ILE A 123 -15.58 -12.41 29.36
N SER A 124 -14.29 -12.52 29.60
CA SER A 124 -13.68 -13.33 30.66
C SER A 124 -12.28 -12.81 30.96
N SER A 125 -11.80 -13.04 32.17
CA SER A 125 -10.41 -12.68 32.53
C SER A 125 -9.42 -13.59 31.80
N ILE A 126 -8.23 -13.06 31.54
CA ILE A 126 -7.10 -13.80 30.96
C ILE A 126 -6.72 -14.97 31.90
N ASP A 127 -6.52 -16.16 31.33
CA ASP A 127 -5.93 -17.30 31.98
C ASP A 127 -4.45 -17.42 31.56
N GLU A 128 -3.54 -16.95 32.42
CA GLU A 128 -2.10 -16.99 32.15
C GLU A 128 -1.59 -18.40 31.90
N LYS A 129 -2.12 -19.40 32.63
CA LYS A 129 -1.68 -20.79 32.47
C LYS A 129 -2.06 -21.33 31.10
N GLU A 130 -3.28 -21.06 30.64
CA GLU A 130 -3.74 -21.40 29.29
C GLU A 130 -2.83 -20.78 28.24
N LEU A 131 -2.51 -19.48 28.34
CA LEU A 131 -1.65 -18.79 27.38
C LEU A 131 -0.21 -19.34 27.35
N ARG A 132 0.36 -19.70 28.52
CA ARG A 132 1.70 -20.35 28.60
C ARG A 132 1.70 -21.73 27.94
N GLU A 133 0.63 -22.50 28.10
CA GLU A 133 0.48 -23.81 27.44
C GLU A 133 0.35 -23.64 25.93
N ILE A 134 -0.45 -22.68 25.44
CA ILE A 134 -0.56 -22.34 24.01
C ILE A 134 0.79 -21.91 23.45
N ALA A 135 1.56 -21.06 24.15
CA ALA A 135 2.88 -20.63 23.70
C ALA A 135 3.85 -21.83 23.50
N LYS A 136 3.86 -22.77 24.43
CA LYS A 136 4.65 -24.02 24.31
C LYS A 136 4.20 -24.88 23.14
N GLN A 137 2.89 -24.98 22.93
CA GLN A 137 2.34 -25.74 21.81
C GLN A 137 2.73 -25.07 20.47
N MET A 138 2.61 -23.77 20.32
CA MET A 138 3.06 -23.02 19.14
C MET A 138 4.52 -23.31 18.81
N THR A 139 5.38 -23.31 19.84
CA THR A 139 6.81 -23.63 19.66
C THR A 139 7.03 -25.07 19.19
N ALA A 140 6.31 -26.03 19.77
CA ALA A 140 6.41 -27.44 19.38
C ALA A 140 5.92 -27.69 17.94
N GLU A 141 4.98 -26.90 17.47
CA GLU A 141 4.44 -26.93 16.11
C GLU A 141 5.24 -26.09 15.11
N GLY A 142 6.33 -25.44 15.55
CA GLY A 142 7.24 -24.70 14.68
C GLY A 142 6.72 -23.32 14.25
N VAL A 143 5.74 -22.78 14.97
CA VAL A 143 5.24 -21.40 14.77
C VAL A 143 6.35 -20.40 15.09
N ARG A 144 6.53 -19.40 14.23
CA ARG A 144 7.52 -18.33 14.42
C ARG A 144 6.89 -16.95 14.55
N SER A 145 5.64 -16.81 14.11
CA SER A 145 4.90 -15.57 14.21
C SER A 145 3.48 -15.85 14.73
N VAL A 146 2.96 -14.98 15.59
CA VAL A 146 1.58 -15.07 16.09
C VAL A 146 0.85 -13.74 15.94
N SER A 147 -0.38 -13.79 15.42
CA SER A 147 -1.31 -12.68 15.52
C SER A 147 -2.20 -12.88 16.75
N ILE A 148 -2.32 -11.86 17.59
CA ILE A 148 -3.21 -11.86 18.77
C ILE A 148 -4.38 -10.92 18.48
N CYS A 149 -5.60 -11.45 18.54
CA CYS A 149 -6.82 -10.70 18.28
C CYS A 149 -7.82 -10.84 19.44
N GLY A 150 -8.06 -9.75 20.18
CA GLY A 150 -9.12 -9.69 21.18
C GLY A 150 -10.47 -9.30 20.56
N VAL A 151 -11.55 -9.90 21.04
CA VAL A 151 -12.89 -9.39 20.75
C VAL A 151 -12.98 -7.95 21.26
N PHE A 152 -13.47 -7.02 20.43
CA PHE A 152 -13.53 -5.57 20.73
C PHE A 152 -12.21 -4.92 21.23
N SER A 153 -11.05 -5.42 20.81
CA SER A 153 -9.76 -4.79 21.15
C SER A 153 -9.59 -3.34 20.67
N PRO A 154 -10.30 -2.82 19.65
CA PRO A 154 -10.31 -1.39 19.37
C PRO A 154 -10.97 -0.52 20.45
N VAL A 155 -11.77 -1.12 21.33
CA VAL A 155 -12.34 -0.46 22.54
C VAL A 155 -11.36 -0.58 23.69
N ASP A 156 -10.87 -1.80 23.97
CA ASP A 156 -9.86 -2.08 24.99
C ASP A 156 -8.87 -3.15 24.51
N GLY A 157 -7.65 -2.75 24.22
CA GLY A 157 -6.55 -3.62 23.76
C GLY A 157 -5.70 -4.21 24.88
N SER A 158 -6.07 -4.05 26.15
CA SER A 158 -5.27 -4.50 27.32
C SER A 158 -5.01 -6.00 27.30
N HIS A 159 -6.02 -6.80 26.97
CA HIS A 159 -5.89 -8.26 26.91
C HIS A 159 -4.91 -8.72 25.82
N GLU A 160 -4.85 -8.07 24.66
CA GLU A 160 -3.85 -8.38 23.64
C GLU A 160 -2.44 -8.12 24.14
N LYS A 161 -2.22 -7.01 24.86
CA LYS A 161 -0.90 -6.66 25.43
C LYS A 161 -0.48 -7.64 26.53
N ILE A 162 -1.38 -7.99 27.46
CA ILE A 162 -1.12 -8.98 28.51
C ILE A 162 -0.76 -10.33 27.89
N ALA A 163 -1.52 -10.78 26.88
CA ALA A 163 -1.25 -12.03 26.19
C ALA A 163 0.10 -11.99 25.45
N ALA A 164 0.46 -10.87 24.83
CA ALA A 164 1.75 -10.69 24.20
C ALA A 164 2.91 -10.78 25.19
N GLU A 165 2.81 -10.15 26.35
CA GLU A 165 3.82 -10.22 27.41
C GLU A 165 4.02 -11.67 27.91
N ILE A 166 2.93 -12.40 28.15
CA ILE A 166 2.97 -13.79 28.58
C ILE A 166 3.64 -14.67 27.52
N ILE A 167 3.19 -14.57 26.23
CA ILE A 167 3.76 -15.36 25.15
C ILE A 167 5.24 -15.00 24.96
N LYS A 168 5.60 -13.71 24.97
CA LYS A 168 6.99 -13.27 24.81
C LYS A 168 7.90 -13.77 25.94
N SER A 169 7.37 -13.90 27.15
CA SER A 169 8.12 -14.45 28.30
C SER A 169 8.43 -15.95 28.15
N GLU A 170 7.53 -16.73 27.51
CA GLU A 170 7.73 -18.16 27.25
C GLU A 170 8.53 -18.42 25.96
N THR A 171 8.36 -17.55 24.96
CA THR A 171 8.92 -17.69 23.61
C THR A 171 9.57 -16.38 23.15
N PRO A 172 10.79 -16.04 23.66
CA PRO A 172 11.43 -14.74 23.38
C PRO A 172 11.65 -14.42 21.89
N ASP A 173 11.81 -15.43 21.04
CA ASP A 173 12.05 -15.28 19.60
C ASP A 173 10.76 -15.18 18.77
N MET A 174 9.58 -15.36 19.37
CA MET A 174 8.30 -15.27 18.69
C MET A 174 8.03 -13.84 18.20
N ASN A 175 7.72 -13.69 16.91
CA ASN A 175 7.18 -12.45 16.38
C ASN A 175 5.71 -12.32 16.77
N ILE A 176 5.33 -11.19 17.35
CA ILE A 176 3.96 -10.96 17.83
C ILE A 176 3.37 -9.75 17.10
N THR A 177 2.16 -9.92 16.59
CA THR A 177 1.36 -8.86 15.99
C THR A 177 0.07 -8.69 16.76
N LEU A 178 -0.24 -7.48 17.22
CA LEU A 178 -1.49 -7.14 17.92
C LEU A 178 -2.52 -6.60 16.92
N SER A 179 -3.72 -7.16 16.92
CA SER A 179 -4.75 -6.76 15.98
C SER A 179 -5.20 -5.31 16.16
N SER A 180 -5.19 -4.81 17.40
CA SER A 180 -5.55 -3.43 17.76
C SER A 180 -4.59 -2.36 17.20
N GLU A 181 -3.40 -2.76 16.77
CA GLU A 181 -2.42 -1.84 16.17
C GLU A 181 -2.56 -1.72 14.64
N ILE A 182 -3.24 -2.68 14.01
CA ILE A 182 -3.33 -2.79 12.55
C ILE A 182 -4.73 -2.50 12.03
N GLY A 183 -5.73 -3.22 12.55
CA GLY A 183 -7.07 -3.19 11.99
C GLY A 183 -8.04 -2.27 12.72
N ARG A 184 -9.20 -2.14 12.12
CA ARG A 184 -10.32 -1.31 12.61
C ARG A 184 -11.34 -2.15 13.39
N VAL A 185 -12.46 -1.53 13.75
CA VAL A 185 -13.63 -2.25 14.28
C VAL A 185 -14.11 -3.28 13.25
N GLY A 186 -14.38 -4.50 13.70
CA GLY A 186 -14.69 -5.68 12.87
C GLY A 186 -13.76 -6.84 13.25
N LEU A 187 -14.30 -7.92 13.82
CA LEU A 187 -13.48 -8.98 14.42
C LEU A 187 -12.66 -9.74 13.37
N LEU A 188 -13.34 -10.32 12.38
CA LEU A 188 -12.69 -11.21 11.41
C LEU A 188 -11.71 -10.47 10.51
N GLU A 189 -12.13 -9.35 9.97
CA GLU A 189 -11.30 -8.54 9.06
C GLU A 189 -10.06 -7.98 9.77
N ARG A 190 -10.17 -7.62 11.06
CA ARG A 190 -9.04 -7.18 11.88
C ARG A 190 -8.09 -8.33 12.22
N GLU A 191 -8.62 -9.49 12.59
CA GLU A 191 -7.84 -10.71 12.81
C GLU A 191 -7.09 -11.11 11.55
N ASN A 192 -7.77 -11.08 10.40
CA ASN A 192 -7.18 -11.34 9.10
C ASN A 192 -6.03 -10.37 8.78
N ALA A 193 -6.23 -9.08 9.01
CA ALA A 193 -5.20 -8.06 8.81
C ALA A 193 -3.96 -8.31 9.67
N ALA A 194 -4.17 -8.63 10.95
CA ALA A 194 -3.08 -8.97 11.87
C ALA A 194 -2.34 -10.24 11.46
N MET A 195 -3.05 -11.24 10.98
CA MET A 195 -2.46 -12.49 10.52
C MET A 195 -1.67 -12.32 9.22
N LEU A 196 -2.14 -11.51 8.27
CA LEU A 196 -1.37 -11.12 7.08
C LEU A 196 -0.07 -10.41 7.47
N ASN A 197 -0.12 -9.54 8.47
CA ASN A 197 1.10 -8.92 8.99
C ASN A 197 2.04 -9.96 9.60
N ALA A 198 1.54 -10.81 10.49
CA ALA A 198 2.34 -11.81 11.19
C ALA A 198 3.12 -12.72 10.23
N CYS A 199 2.51 -13.17 9.14
CA CYS A 199 3.19 -14.02 8.16
C CYS A 199 4.22 -13.27 7.29
N LEU A 200 4.20 -11.93 7.25
CA LEU A 200 5.11 -11.10 6.46
C LEU A 200 6.34 -10.59 7.25
N VAL A 201 6.31 -10.59 8.58
CA VAL A 201 7.35 -9.94 9.41
C VAL A 201 8.76 -10.45 9.10
N GLU A 202 8.95 -11.76 8.89
CA GLU A 202 10.27 -12.31 8.61
C GLU A 202 10.82 -11.89 7.24
N VAL A 203 9.99 -11.92 6.19
CA VAL A 203 10.42 -11.46 4.87
C VAL A 203 10.71 -9.96 4.90
N ALA A 204 9.94 -9.19 5.64
CA ALA A 204 10.17 -7.77 5.80
C ALA A 204 11.50 -7.48 6.50
N ALA A 205 11.78 -8.14 7.62
CA ALA A 205 13.04 -7.98 8.34
C ALA A 205 14.26 -8.33 7.47
N LYS A 206 14.19 -9.43 6.71
CA LYS A 206 15.25 -9.85 5.77
C LYS A 206 15.45 -8.83 4.66
N THR A 207 14.37 -8.37 4.04
CA THR A 207 14.41 -7.40 2.93
C THR A 207 15.00 -6.07 3.40
N VAL A 208 14.53 -5.53 4.53
CA VAL A 208 15.04 -4.28 5.10
C VAL A 208 16.53 -4.40 5.41
N ALA A 209 16.97 -5.50 6.05
CA ALA A 209 18.37 -5.74 6.37
C ALA A 209 19.25 -5.81 5.09
N ALA A 210 18.76 -6.49 4.04
CA ALA A 210 19.48 -6.60 2.77
C ALA A 210 19.64 -5.23 2.10
N ILE A 211 18.57 -4.41 2.03
CA ILE A 211 18.61 -3.07 1.44
C ILE A 211 19.58 -2.16 2.22
N ARG A 212 19.51 -2.14 3.55
CA ARG A 212 20.42 -1.34 4.39
C ARG A 212 21.89 -1.73 4.21
N THR A 213 22.17 -3.05 4.16
CA THR A 213 23.52 -3.56 3.90
C THR A 213 24.01 -3.12 2.53
N ALA A 214 23.17 -3.18 1.52
CA ALA A 214 23.52 -2.80 0.16
C ALA A 214 23.72 -1.27 0.04
N MET A 215 22.88 -0.44 0.70
CA MET A 215 23.06 1.00 0.80
C MET A 215 24.42 1.35 1.47
N ALA A 216 24.72 0.71 2.60
CA ALA A 216 26.00 0.93 3.30
C ALA A 216 27.21 0.55 2.40
N SER A 217 27.10 -0.54 1.64
CA SER A 217 28.14 -0.96 0.68
C SER A 217 28.31 0.03 -0.48
N ALA A 218 27.24 0.76 -0.84
CA ALA A 218 27.28 1.87 -1.80
C ALA A 218 27.72 3.21 -1.19
N GLY A 219 28.14 3.23 0.08
CA GLY A 219 28.58 4.45 0.79
C GLY A 219 27.45 5.32 1.33
N LEU A 220 26.19 4.85 1.29
CA LEU A 220 25.02 5.57 1.78
C LEU A 220 24.64 5.08 3.19
N ASN A 221 25.05 5.86 4.20
CA ASN A 221 24.69 5.64 5.60
C ASN A 221 23.62 6.67 6.06
N VAL A 222 22.46 6.61 5.43
CA VAL A 222 21.36 7.54 5.66
C VAL A 222 20.08 6.78 6.05
N PRO A 223 19.11 7.44 6.69
CA PRO A 223 17.83 6.83 7.00
C PRO A 223 17.12 6.24 5.77
N LEU A 224 16.50 5.07 5.96
CA LEU A 224 15.64 4.41 4.97
C LEU A 224 14.20 4.45 5.44
N PHE A 225 13.32 4.95 4.59
CA PHE A 225 11.88 4.99 4.82
C PHE A 225 11.14 4.15 3.79
N PHE A 226 9.98 3.65 4.18
CA PHE A 226 9.05 2.94 3.29
C PHE A 226 7.76 3.74 3.14
N SER A 227 7.24 3.76 1.92
CA SER A 227 5.92 4.35 1.66
C SER A 227 4.81 3.48 2.25
N GLN A 228 3.88 4.14 2.92
CA GLN A 228 2.67 3.52 3.44
C GLN A 228 1.52 3.65 2.43
N ASN A 229 0.53 2.79 2.60
CA ASN A 229 -0.68 2.74 1.78
C ASN A 229 -1.62 3.96 1.92
N ASP A 230 -1.35 4.87 2.84
CA ASP A 230 -2.08 6.14 2.99
C ASP A 230 -1.34 7.34 2.40
N GLY A 231 -0.23 7.10 1.71
CA GLY A 231 0.61 8.14 1.10
C GLY A 231 1.54 8.87 2.06
N THR A 232 1.81 8.27 3.23
CA THR A 232 2.83 8.72 4.18
C THR A 232 4.04 7.78 4.20
N LEU A 233 5.05 8.11 4.99
CA LEU A 233 6.27 7.32 5.17
C LEU A 233 6.33 6.72 6.58
N MET A 234 7.09 5.64 6.70
CA MET A 234 7.50 5.03 7.96
C MET A 234 8.96 4.60 7.89
N GLN A 235 9.68 4.69 9.00
CA GLN A 235 11.05 4.19 9.09
C GLN A 235 11.15 2.69 8.80
N SER A 236 12.31 2.26 8.32
CA SER A 236 12.55 0.84 7.96
C SER A 236 12.34 -0.13 9.11
N GLU A 237 12.63 0.27 10.35
CA GLU A 237 12.38 -0.51 11.55
C GLU A 237 10.89 -0.73 11.76
N PHE A 238 10.07 0.32 11.61
CA PHE A 238 8.62 0.22 11.70
C PHE A 238 8.05 -0.65 10.57
N ALA A 239 8.56 -0.50 9.34
CA ALA A 239 8.19 -1.33 8.20
C ALA A 239 8.48 -2.82 8.41
N SER A 240 9.55 -3.15 9.15
CA SER A 240 9.88 -4.55 9.51
C SER A 240 8.84 -5.17 10.44
N HIS A 241 8.19 -4.37 11.31
CA HIS A 241 7.16 -4.83 12.23
C HIS A 241 5.75 -4.80 11.60
N TYR A 242 5.50 -3.84 10.72
CA TYR A 242 4.18 -3.61 10.11
C TYR A 242 4.25 -3.59 8.58
N PRO A 243 4.78 -4.65 7.93
CA PRO A 243 4.90 -4.72 6.46
C PRO A 243 3.56 -4.59 5.74
N VAL A 244 2.46 -4.94 6.37
CA VAL A 244 1.11 -4.83 5.80
C VAL A 244 0.76 -3.40 5.37
N PHE A 245 1.34 -2.39 6.00
CA PHE A 245 1.10 -0.99 5.64
C PHE A 245 1.80 -0.54 4.35
N THR A 246 2.66 -1.36 3.75
CA THR A 246 3.23 -1.07 2.42
C THR A 246 2.33 -1.56 1.27
N ILE A 247 1.32 -2.37 1.57
CA ILE A 247 0.42 -2.93 0.54
C ILE A 247 -0.35 -1.80 -0.12
N ALA A 248 -0.31 -1.72 -1.46
CA ALA A 248 -0.85 -0.63 -2.28
C ALA A 248 -0.13 0.73 -2.14
N SER A 249 1.13 0.76 -1.68
CA SER A 249 1.92 1.99 -1.66
C SER A 249 2.27 2.52 -3.05
N GLY A 250 2.41 1.68 -4.09
CA GLY A 250 2.68 2.10 -5.46
C GLY A 250 1.62 3.06 -6.01
N PRO A 251 0.34 2.67 -6.09
CA PRO A 251 -0.73 3.59 -6.48
C PRO A 251 -0.81 4.86 -5.64
N THR A 252 -0.60 4.78 -4.32
CA THR A 252 -0.57 5.96 -3.46
C THR A 252 0.59 6.90 -3.75
N ASN A 253 1.77 6.37 -4.04
CA ASN A 253 2.90 7.17 -4.48
C ASN A 253 2.59 7.90 -5.78
N SER A 254 2.03 7.19 -6.77
CA SER A 254 1.60 7.81 -8.04
C SER A 254 0.61 8.95 -7.82
N MET A 255 -0.37 8.75 -6.93
CA MET A 255 -1.35 9.78 -6.58
C MET A 255 -0.70 10.99 -5.88
N ARG A 256 0.21 10.77 -4.92
CA ARG A 256 0.96 11.83 -4.25
C ARG A 256 1.85 12.60 -5.23
N GLY A 257 2.56 11.89 -6.10
CA GLY A 257 3.38 12.49 -7.16
C GLY A 257 2.56 13.27 -8.16
N ALA A 258 1.39 12.78 -8.54
CA ALA A 258 0.45 13.47 -9.42
C ALA A 258 -0.05 14.79 -8.79
N ALA A 259 -0.41 14.77 -7.49
CA ALA A 259 -0.79 15.99 -6.76
C ALA A 259 0.34 17.03 -6.77
N PHE A 260 1.57 16.59 -6.48
CA PHE A 260 2.74 17.46 -6.47
C PHE A 260 3.04 18.06 -7.85
N LEU A 261 3.09 17.22 -8.89
CA LEU A 261 3.42 17.64 -10.25
C LEU A 261 2.35 18.54 -10.91
N SER A 262 1.08 18.30 -10.61
CA SER A 262 -0.04 19.06 -11.17
C SER A 262 -0.44 20.29 -10.35
N GLY A 263 -0.10 20.32 -9.06
CA GLY A 263 -0.58 21.30 -8.09
C GLY A 263 -2.06 21.15 -7.73
N VAL A 264 -2.74 20.05 -8.15
CA VAL A 264 -4.17 19.81 -7.90
C VAL A 264 -4.29 18.84 -6.73
N LEU A 265 -5.05 19.26 -5.69
CA LEU A 265 -5.19 18.47 -4.45
C LEU A 265 -6.46 17.61 -4.44
N ASP A 266 -7.48 17.96 -5.22
CA ASP A 266 -8.73 17.22 -5.33
C ASP A 266 -8.97 16.87 -6.81
N ALA A 267 -8.66 15.62 -7.19
CA ALA A 267 -8.69 15.13 -8.57
C ALA A 267 -8.81 13.61 -8.61
N VAL A 268 -9.31 13.08 -9.70
CA VAL A 268 -9.11 11.67 -10.04
C VAL A 268 -7.72 11.53 -10.66
N ILE A 269 -6.95 10.59 -10.15
CA ILE A 269 -5.65 10.23 -10.70
C ILE A 269 -5.80 8.91 -11.46
N ILE A 270 -5.27 8.87 -12.67
CA ILE A 270 -5.19 7.67 -13.49
C ILE A 270 -3.71 7.41 -13.77
N ASP A 271 -3.19 6.36 -13.17
CA ASP A 271 -1.83 5.88 -13.41
C ASP A 271 -1.86 4.73 -14.41
N ILE A 272 -1.31 4.96 -15.60
CA ILE A 272 -1.24 3.96 -16.66
C ILE A 272 0.19 3.46 -16.77
N GLY A 273 0.40 2.25 -16.25
CA GLY A 273 1.69 1.57 -16.29
C GLY A 273 1.93 0.76 -17.57
N GLY A 274 2.82 -0.22 -17.48
CA GLY A 274 3.09 -1.17 -18.54
C GLY A 274 2.05 -2.29 -18.67
N THR A 275 1.40 -2.68 -17.55
CA THR A 275 0.49 -3.84 -17.47
C THR A 275 -0.89 -3.50 -16.92
N SER A 276 -1.00 -2.48 -16.11
CA SER A 276 -2.24 -2.10 -15.42
C SER A 276 -2.46 -0.59 -15.47
N THR A 277 -3.71 -0.22 -15.27
CA THR A 277 -4.14 1.15 -15.01
C THR A 277 -4.80 1.18 -13.64
N ASP A 278 -4.32 2.07 -12.78
CA ASP A 278 -4.84 2.30 -11.44
C ASP A 278 -5.52 3.66 -11.37
N GLY A 279 -6.78 3.68 -10.97
CA GLY A 279 -7.56 4.90 -10.77
C GLY A 279 -7.91 5.11 -9.30
N GLY A 280 -7.77 6.35 -8.80
CA GLY A 280 -8.15 6.70 -7.45
C GLY A 280 -8.45 8.18 -7.28
N MET A 281 -9.17 8.53 -6.22
CA MET A 281 -9.53 9.92 -5.90
C MET A 281 -8.57 10.51 -4.87
N LEU A 282 -7.99 11.67 -5.16
CA LEU A 282 -7.31 12.53 -4.19
C LEU A 282 -8.32 13.42 -3.47
N MET A 283 -8.13 13.55 -2.17
CA MET A 283 -8.81 14.52 -1.30
C MET A 283 -7.76 15.23 -0.46
N HIS A 284 -7.71 16.56 -0.57
CA HIS A 284 -6.71 17.39 0.12
C HIS A 284 -5.24 16.95 -0.11
N GLY A 285 -4.96 16.43 -1.30
CA GLY A 285 -3.64 15.93 -1.69
C GLY A 285 -3.26 14.54 -1.16
N PHE A 286 -4.19 13.83 -0.51
CA PHE A 286 -4.02 12.45 -0.06
C PHE A 286 -4.99 11.51 -0.78
N PRO A 287 -4.60 10.24 -0.99
CA PRO A 287 -5.50 9.23 -1.50
C PRO A 287 -6.71 9.05 -0.59
N ARG A 288 -7.91 9.02 -1.16
CA ARG A 288 -9.11 8.63 -0.41
C ARG A 288 -8.97 7.21 0.10
N GLU A 289 -9.32 6.99 1.36
CA GLU A 289 -9.31 5.64 1.93
C GLU A 289 -10.60 4.88 1.58
N ALA A 290 -10.48 3.57 1.39
CA ALA A 290 -11.61 2.69 1.20
C ALA A 290 -12.49 2.66 2.47
N ALA A 291 -13.79 2.88 2.29
CA ALA A 291 -14.75 2.92 3.39
C ALA A 291 -15.14 1.51 3.90
N VAL A 292 -14.89 0.49 3.10
CA VAL A 292 -15.27 -0.91 3.36
C VAL A 292 -14.04 -1.81 3.43
N SER A 293 -14.26 -3.05 3.87
CA SER A 293 -13.21 -4.07 3.85
C SER A 293 -12.65 -4.27 2.44
N VAL A 294 -11.35 -4.48 2.36
CA VAL A 294 -10.62 -4.70 1.12
C VAL A 294 -10.09 -6.13 1.10
N ASP A 295 -10.13 -6.76 -0.06
CA ASP A 295 -9.53 -8.07 -0.28
C ASP A 295 -8.03 -7.94 -0.59
N VAL A 296 -7.20 -8.70 0.13
CA VAL A 296 -5.76 -8.80 -0.12
C VAL A 296 -5.40 -10.27 -0.27
N ALA A 297 -4.98 -10.67 -1.46
CA ALA A 297 -4.57 -12.04 -1.78
C ALA A 297 -5.65 -13.10 -1.49
N GLY A 298 -6.94 -12.74 -1.61
CA GLY A 298 -8.08 -13.59 -1.32
C GLY A 298 -8.51 -13.56 0.16
N VAL A 299 -7.99 -12.63 0.95
CA VAL A 299 -8.30 -12.46 2.38
C VAL A 299 -8.96 -11.11 2.61
N ARG A 300 -10.16 -11.11 3.15
CA ARG A 300 -10.90 -9.91 3.50
C ARG A 300 -10.33 -9.25 4.74
N THR A 301 -9.96 -7.96 4.65
CA THR A 301 -9.28 -7.19 5.69
C THR A 301 -9.94 -5.84 5.92
N ASN A 302 -9.64 -5.19 7.04
CA ASN A 302 -10.14 -3.85 7.36
C ASN A 302 -9.06 -2.86 7.82
N PHE A 303 -7.78 -3.15 7.60
CA PHE A 303 -6.78 -2.11 7.79
C PHE A 303 -6.93 -1.03 6.71
N ARG A 304 -6.34 0.14 6.97
CA ARG A 304 -6.44 1.26 6.01
C ARG A 304 -5.86 0.87 4.65
N MET A 305 -6.60 1.18 3.61
CA MET A 305 -6.19 0.97 2.22
C MET A 305 -6.70 2.13 1.38
N PRO A 306 -5.97 2.53 0.34
CA PRO A 306 -6.48 3.51 -0.61
C PRO A 306 -7.66 2.92 -1.37
N ASP A 307 -8.62 3.77 -1.71
CA ASP A 307 -9.73 3.40 -2.59
C ASP A 307 -9.25 3.52 -4.04
N VAL A 308 -8.68 2.43 -4.54
CA VAL A 308 -8.11 2.32 -5.89
C VAL A 308 -8.85 1.27 -6.66
N PHE A 309 -9.19 1.58 -7.91
CA PHE A 309 -9.77 0.65 -8.85
C PHE A 309 -8.75 0.36 -9.96
N SER A 310 -8.41 -0.92 -10.15
CA SER A 310 -7.39 -1.37 -11.10
C SER A 310 -8.01 -2.15 -12.25
N ILE A 311 -7.52 -1.91 -13.46
CA ILE A 311 -7.85 -2.69 -14.65
C ILE A 311 -6.59 -3.20 -15.34
N ALA A 312 -6.70 -4.32 -16.06
CA ALA A 312 -5.61 -4.94 -16.82
C ALA A 312 -5.42 -4.22 -18.18
N LEU A 313 -5.05 -2.95 -18.12
CA LEU A 313 -4.76 -2.08 -19.26
C LEU A 313 -3.46 -1.33 -19.01
N GLY A 314 -2.49 -1.47 -19.89
CA GLY A 314 -1.23 -0.73 -19.84
C GLY A 314 -0.56 -0.71 -21.20
N GLY A 315 0.61 -0.07 -21.32
CA GLY A 315 1.32 0.07 -22.61
C GLY A 315 1.68 -1.27 -23.28
N GLY A 316 1.92 -2.32 -22.48
CA GLY A 316 2.23 -3.67 -22.96
C GLY A 316 1.03 -4.58 -23.13
N THR A 317 -0.18 -4.11 -22.93
CA THR A 317 -1.40 -4.92 -23.08
C THR A 317 -1.56 -5.38 -24.52
N LEU A 318 -1.81 -6.68 -24.70
CA LEU A 318 -1.97 -7.29 -26.03
C LEU A 318 -3.29 -6.86 -26.68
N VAL A 319 -3.25 -6.67 -28.00
CA VAL A 319 -4.40 -6.30 -28.81
C VAL A 319 -4.63 -7.34 -29.90
N ASN A 320 -5.82 -7.92 -29.93
CA ASN A 320 -6.27 -8.82 -30.98
C ASN A 320 -7.31 -8.13 -31.85
N GLN A 321 -7.21 -8.33 -33.18
CA GLN A 321 -8.10 -7.67 -34.17
C GLN A 321 -9.42 -8.43 -34.38
N ASN A 322 -9.39 -9.74 -34.40
CA ASN A 322 -10.56 -10.56 -34.75
C ASN A 322 -10.81 -11.68 -33.74
N PRO A 323 -11.74 -11.53 -32.78
CA PRO A 323 -12.47 -10.29 -32.46
C PRO A 323 -11.57 -9.21 -31.84
N LEU A 324 -12.02 -7.95 -31.83
CA LEU A 324 -11.33 -6.89 -31.09
C LEU A 324 -11.35 -7.22 -29.58
N ILE A 325 -10.17 -7.51 -29.03
CA ILE A 325 -9.95 -7.80 -27.61
C ILE A 325 -8.70 -7.04 -27.16
N ILE A 326 -8.82 -6.29 -26.07
CA ILE A 326 -7.73 -5.58 -25.41
C ILE A 326 -7.48 -6.24 -24.05
N GLY A 327 -6.34 -6.90 -23.91
CA GLY A 327 -6.00 -7.62 -22.68
C GLY A 327 -6.88 -8.85 -22.40
N PRO A 328 -6.85 -9.36 -21.12
CA PRO A 328 -6.03 -8.89 -20.00
C PRO A 328 -4.53 -9.24 -20.09
N GLU A 329 -4.13 -10.00 -21.12
CA GLU A 329 -2.75 -10.42 -21.34
C GLU A 329 -1.86 -9.23 -21.70
N SER A 330 -0.61 -9.26 -21.23
CA SER A 330 0.36 -8.20 -21.47
C SER A 330 1.77 -8.77 -21.62
N VAL A 331 2.60 -8.16 -22.46
CA VAL A 331 4.04 -8.46 -22.54
C VAL A 331 4.82 -7.93 -21.33
N GLY A 332 4.21 -7.06 -20.52
CA GLY A 332 4.79 -6.53 -19.30
C GLY A 332 6.13 -5.83 -19.53
N PHE A 333 7.15 -6.21 -18.75
CA PHE A 333 8.50 -5.64 -18.84
C PHE A 333 9.22 -5.96 -20.16
N LYS A 334 8.71 -6.89 -20.96
CA LYS A 334 9.27 -7.25 -22.26
C LYS A 334 8.78 -6.35 -23.41
N LEU A 335 8.03 -5.29 -23.10
CA LEU A 335 7.47 -4.40 -24.14
C LEU A 335 8.53 -3.96 -25.16
N THR A 336 9.72 -3.56 -24.70
CA THR A 336 10.81 -3.08 -25.56
C THR A 336 11.50 -4.18 -26.41
N SER A 337 11.18 -5.45 -26.18
CA SER A 337 11.72 -6.59 -26.94
C SER A 337 10.64 -7.36 -27.69
N GLU A 338 9.41 -7.37 -27.21
CA GLU A 338 8.31 -8.14 -27.80
C GLU A 338 7.27 -7.26 -28.54
N GLY A 339 7.16 -5.94 -28.22
CA GLY A 339 6.26 -5.01 -28.88
C GLY A 339 6.66 -4.74 -30.33
N LEU A 340 5.67 -4.63 -31.23
CA LEU A 340 5.91 -4.50 -32.66
C LEU A 340 6.71 -3.24 -33.00
N VAL A 341 6.41 -2.10 -32.42
CA VAL A 341 7.11 -0.81 -32.59
C VAL A 341 8.58 -0.85 -32.20
N PHE A 342 8.98 -1.85 -31.39
CA PHE A 342 10.36 -2.10 -30.97
C PHE A 342 11.03 -3.26 -31.75
N GLY A 343 10.38 -3.78 -32.80
CA GLY A 343 10.90 -4.87 -33.63
C GLY A 343 10.51 -6.27 -33.14
N GLY A 344 9.63 -6.39 -32.17
CA GLY A 344 9.05 -7.65 -31.73
C GLY A 344 7.92 -8.13 -32.64
N ALA A 345 7.20 -9.17 -32.16
CA ALA A 345 6.13 -9.80 -32.96
C ALA A 345 4.73 -9.59 -32.35
N GLN A 346 4.65 -8.98 -31.16
CA GLN A 346 3.39 -8.80 -30.43
C GLN A 346 2.80 -7.42 -30.71
N VAL A 347 1.49 -7.40 -30.98
CA VAL A 347 0.75 -6.15 -31.13
C VAL A 347 0.23 -5.70 -29.80
N THR A 348 0.64 -4.52 -29.37
CA THR A 348 0.33 -3.95 -28.04
C THR A 348 -0.43 -2.63 -28.14
N THR A 349 -0.97 -2.16 -27.03
CA THR A 349 -1.60 -0.83 -26.95
C THR A 349 -0.62 0.30 -27.28
N THR A 350 0.68 0.15 -26.97
CA THR A 350 1.71 1.11 -27.37
C THR A 350 1.83 1.21 -28.89
N ASP A 351 1.76 0.09 -29.60
CA ASP A 351 1.80 0.08 -31.07
C ASP A 351 0.61 0.84 -31.68
N MET A 352 -0.58 0.70 -31.06
CA MET A 352 -1.78 1.44 -31.44
C MET A 352 -1.64 2.95 -31.22
N ALA A 353 -1.03 3.34 -30.09
CA ALA A 353 -0.79 4.76 -29.80
C ALA A 353 0.20 5.38 -30.81
N VAL A 354 1.25 4.66 -31.21
CA VAL A 354 2.20 5.13 -32.21
C VAL A 354 1.55 5.17 -33.59
N ALA A 355 0.77 4.14 -33.98
CA ALA A 355 0.05 4.11 -35.26
C ALA A 355 -0.95 5.27 -35.39
N ASN A 356 -1.55 5.73 -34.26
CA ASN A 356 -2.43 6.91 -34.22
C ASN A 356 -1.68 8.25 -34.02
N GLY A 357 -0.36 8.25 -33.99
CA GLY A 357 0.43 9.47 -33.77
C GLY A 357 0.29 10.07 -32.35
N MET A 358 -0.17 9.29 -31.38
CA MET A 358 -0.33 9.72 -29.98
C MET A 358 0.96 9.56 -29.16
N ALA A 359 1.91 8.75 -29.63
CA ALA A 359 3.18 8.49 -28.97
C ALA A 359 4.35 8.48 -29.98
N GLU A 360 5.50 8.98 -29.52
CA GLU A 360 6.76 8.99 -30.28
C GLU A 360 7.76 8.07 -29.57
N VAL A 361 7.58 6.74 -29.71
CA VAL A 361 8.45 5.72 -29.12
C VAL A 361 8.74 4.62 -30.13
N GLY A 362 9.93 4.00 -30.03
CA GLY A 362 10.33 2.94 -30.96
C GLY A 362 10.51 3.43 -32.40
N ASP A 363 10.25 2.55 -33.37
CA ASP A 363 10.29 2.86 -34.82
C ASP A 363 8.86 2.87 -35.41
N PRO A 364 8.30 4.07 -35.73
CA PRO A 364 6.97 4.18 -36.32
C PRO A 364 6.82 3.42 -37.65
N GLY A 365 7.93 3.19 -38.36
CA GLY A 365 7.92 2.43 -39.61
C GLY A 365 7.45 0.98 -39.42
N LEU A 366 7.69 0.39 -38.29
CA LEU A 366 7.30 -1.00 -37.98
C LEU A 366 5.79 -1.18 -37.76
N VAL A 367 5.07 -0.10 -37.42
CA VAL A 367 3.61 -0.10 -37.21
C VAL A 367 2.84 0.54 -38.37
N SER A 368 3.53 0.97 -39.44
CA SER A 368 2.92 1.65 -40.62
C SER A 368 1.90 0.79 -41.38
N ASN A 369 1.96 -0.53 -41.23
CA ASN A 369 1.03 -1.48 -41.85
C ASN A 369 -0.23 -1.73 -41.00
N ILE A 370 -0.32 -1.17 -39.77
CA ILE A 370 -1.53 -1.27 -38.96
C ILE A 370 -2.61 -0.41 -39.61
N ASP A 371 -3.78 -1.00 -39.83
CA ASP A 371 -4.93 -0.26 -40.35
C ASP A 371 -5.31 0.89 -39.41
N SER A 372 -5.42 2.10 -39.94
CA SER A 372 -5.67 3.29 -39.14
C SER A 372 -7.06 3.27 -38.50
N SER A 373 -8.07 2.66 -39.12
CA SER A 373 -9.40 2.51 -38.51
C SER A 373 -9.36 1.53 -37.36
N PHE A 374 -8.62 0.45 -37.48
CA PHE A 374 -8.43 -0.50 -36.40
C PHE A 374 -7.68 0.14 -35.18
N ALA A 375 -6.60 0.86 -35.45
CA ALA A 375 -5.89 1.56 -34.43
C ALA A 375 -6.77 2.59 -33.69
N GLU A 376 -7.60 3.33 -34.43
CA GLU A 376 -8.57 4.29 -33.87
C GLU A 376 -9.65 3.58 -33.03
N ASP A 377 -10.19 2.43 -33.51
CA ASP A 377 -11.17 1.65 -32.74
C ASP A 377 -10.61 1.16 -31.41
N VAL A 378 -9.33 0.72 -31.38
CA VAL A 378 -8.63 0.33 -30.16
C VAL A 378 -8.50 1.51 -29.21
N ILE A 379 -8.07 2.68 -29.68
CA ILE A 379 -7.96 3.88 -28.84
C ILE A 379 -9.32 4.31 -28.31
N ASN A 380 -10.38 4.21 -29.09
CA ASN A 380 -11.73 4.51 -28.63
C ASN A 380 -12.19 3.55 -27.52
N GLU A 381 -11.85 2.28 -27.61
CA GLU A 381 -12.19 1.31 -26.56
C GLU A 381 -11.34 1.52 -25.28
N ILE A 382 -10.03 1.81 -25.43
CA ILE A 382 -9.18 2.21 -24.29
C ILE A 382 -9.76 3.43 -23.58
N GLN A 383 -10.23 4.44 -24.35
CA GLN A 383 -10.83 5.64 -23.82
C GLN A 383 -12.05 5.33 -22.95
N LYS A 384 -12.96 4.45 -23.40
CA LYS A 384 -14.14 4.02 -22.64
C LYS A 384 -13.76 3.29 -21.36
N LEU A 385 -12.75 2.40 -21.42
CA LEU A 385 -12.25 1.69 -20.24
C LEU A 385 -11.75 2.67 -19.18
N VAL A 386 -11.05 3.74 -19.57
CA VAL A 386 -10.56 4.77 -18.65
C VAL A 386 -11.70 5.65 -18.12
N GLU A 387 -12.68 6.00 -18.95
CA GLU A 387 -13.89 6.70 -18.53
C GLU A 387 -14.67 5.92 -17.47
N ASP A 388 -14.79 4.61 -17.65
CA ASP A 388 -15.40 3.71 -16.64
C ASP A 388 -14.62 3.71 -15.31
N VAL A 389 -13.28 3.76 -15.36
CA VAL A 389 -12.46 3.88 -14.15
C VAL A 389 -12.72 5.22 -13.44
N VAL A 390 -12.73 6.32 -14.20
CA VAL A 390 -13.02 7.67 -13.66
C VAL A 390 -14.40 7.69 -13.01
N ASP A 391 -15.42 7.13 -13.66
CA ASP A 391 -16.79 7.11 -13.16
C ASP A 391 -16.93 6.32 -11.85
N ARG A 392 -16.16 5.24 -11.71
CA ARG A 392 -16.16 4.38 -10.50
C ARG A 392 -15.48 5.04 -9.30
N VAL A 393 -14.40 5.82 -9.51
CA VAL A 393 -13.61 6.36 -8.40
C VAL A 393 -14.03 7.77 -7.99
N LYS A 394 -14.70 8.54 -8.85
CA LYS A 394 -15.22 9.87 -8.50
C LYS A 394 -16.31 9.78 -7.44
N ILE A 395 -16.40 10.80 -6.58
CA ILE A 395 -17.29 10.82 -5.42
C ILE A 395 -18.66 11.44 -5.68
N ASN A 396 -18.87 12.03 -6.86
CA ASN A 396 -20.13 12.64 -7.27
C ASN A 396 -20.31 12.54 -8.79
N ALA A 397 -21.51 12.90 -9.29
CA ALA A 397 -21.85 12.80 -10.70
C ALA A 397 -21.27 13.95 -11.56
N GLN A 398 -20.69 14.99 -10.95
CA GLN A 398 -20.15 16.13 -11.69
C GLN A 398 -18.80 15.76 -12.32
N PRO A 399 -18.43 16.38 -13.46
CA PRO A 399 -17.10 16.28 -13.99
C PRO A 399 -16.03 16.76 -13.00
N VAL A 400 -14.93 16.03 -12.89
CA VAL A 400 -13.82 16.29 -11.94
C VAL A 400 -12.51 16.50 -12.71
N PRO A 401 -11.53 17.22 -12.16
CA PRO A 401 -10.18 17.22 -12.73
C PRO A 401 -9.62 15.82 -12.77
N VAL A 402 -8.97 15.45 -13.89
CA VAL A 402 -8.29 14.17 -14.05
C VAL A 402 -6.81 14.41 -14.32
N VAL A 403 -5.93 13.78 -13.57
CA VAL A 403 -4.48 13.83 -13.79
C VAL A 403 -4.01 12.47 -14.27
N LEU A 404 -3.41 12.45 -15.45
CA LEU A 404 -2.85 11.25 -16.06
C LEU A 404 -1.36 11.17 -15.75
N VAL A 405 -0.93 10.05 -15.16
CA VAL A 405 0.47 9.74 -14.86
C VAL A 405 0.83 8.34 -15.38
N GLY A 406 2.09 7.96 -15.21
CA GLY A 406 2.61 6.70 -15.72
C GLY A 406 3.02 6.79 -17.20
N GLY A 407 3.87 5.84 -17.63
CA GLY A 407 4.40 5.81 -19.00
C GLY A 407 3.35 5.53 -20.07
N GLY A 408 2.26 4.86 -19.72
CA GLY A 408 1.14 4.56 -20.61
C GLY A 408 0.10 5.70 -20.74
N SER A 409 0.30 6.83 -20.08
CA SER A 409 -0.64 7.98 -20.13
C SER A 409 -0.87 8.49 -21.56
N VAL A 410 0.04 8.23 -22.47
CA VAL A 410 -0.08 8.53 -23.93
C VAL A 410 -1.22 7.77 -24.63
N LEU A 411 -1.75 6.70 -24.03
CA LEU A 411 -2.87 5.92 -24.58
C LEU A 411 -4.22 6.64 -24.49
N VAL A 412 -4.34 7.70 -23.72
CA VAL A 412 -5.60 8.39 -23.41
C VAL A 412 -5.61 9.77 -24.06
N ARG A 413 -6.77 10.24 -24.52
CA ARG A 413 -6.93 11.58 -25.09
C ARG A 413 -6.93 12.68 -24.04
N ASN A 414 -6.78 13.94 -24.50
CA ASN A 414 -6.76 15.13 -23.63
C ASN A 414 -8.15 15.60 -23.17
N SER A 415 -9.22 14.93 -23.59
CA SER A 415 -10.60 15.24 -23.17
C SER A 415 -11.46 14.00 -23.29
N PHE A 416 -12.33 13.77 -22.29
CA PHE A 416 -13.26 12.66 -22.26
C PHE A 416 -14.39 12.90 -21.26
N ASP A 417 -15.42 12.07 -21.35
CA ASP A 417 -16.59 12.19 -20.48
C ASP A 417 -16.24 11.95 -19.01
N GLY A 418 -16.83 12.76 -18.14
CA GLY A 418 -16.56 12.71 -16.70
C GLY A 418 -15.37 13.53 -16.22
N ALA A 419 -14.50 14.03 -17.13
CA ALA A 419 -13.43 14.95 -16.82
C ALA A 419 -13.82 16.41 -17.04
N SER A 420 -13.60 17.29 -16.04
CA SER A 420 -13.71 18.74 -16.24
C SER A 420 -12.52 19.33 -16.98
N ASN A 421 -11.34 18.74 -16.76
CA ASN A 421 -10.10 18.97 -17.50
C ASN A 421 -9.20 17.74 -17.33
N VAL A 422 -8.32 17.52 -18.30
CA VAL A 422 -7.32 16.43 -18.28
C VAL A 422 -5.93 17.06 -18.23
N LEU A 423 -5.15 16.71 -17.22
CA LEU A 423 -3.80 17.21 -16.99
C LEU A 423 -2.77 16.09 -17.20
N ARG A 424 -1.69 16.41 -17.91
CA ARG A 424 -0.47 15.57 -18.01
C ARG A 424 0.72 16.41 -17.57
N PRO A 425 1.10 16.33 -16.30
CA PRO A 425 2.24 17.08 -15.83
C PRO A 425 3.55 16.57 -16.44
N SER A 426 4.53 17.45 -16.56
CA SER A 426 5.89 17.03 -16.91
C SER A 426 6.42 16.04 -15.85
N ASN A 427 7.21 15.04 -16.27
CA ASN A 427 7.74 13.96 -15.44
C ASN A 427 6.65 13.01 -14.88
N ALA A 428 5.46 12.97 -15.48
CA ALA A 428 4.37 12.07 -15.11
C ALA A 428 4.80 10.59 -15.11
N GLU A 429 5.78 10.21 -15.92
CA GLU A 429 6.28 8.84 -16.05
C GLU A 429 7.08 8.34 -14.84
N VAL A 430 7.47 9.23 -13.92
CA VAL A 430 8.14 8.91 -12.64
C VAL A 430 7.40 9.48 -11.44
N ALA A 431 6.10 9.75 -11.59
CA ALA A 431 5.26 10.30 -10.54
C ALA A 431 5.29 9.46 -9.25
N ASN A 432 5.33 8.12 -9.37
CA ASN A 432 5.44 7.18 -8.27
C ASN A 432 6.70 7.41 -7.42
N ALA A 433 7.87 7.49 -8.04
CA ALA A 433 9.13 7.75 -7.33
C ALA A 433 9.18 9.17 -6.74
N ILE A 434 8.63 10.18 -7.44
CA ILE A 434 8.47 11.54 -6.91
C ILE A 434 7.56 11.51 -5.68
N GLY A 435 6.41 10.84 -5.76
CA GLY A 435 5.48 10.71 -4.65
C GLY A 435 6.10 10.08 -3.41
N ALA A 436 6.96 9.07 -3.58
CA ALA A 436 7.74 8.52 -2.48
C ALA A 436 8.69 9.57 -1.88
N ALA A 437 9.44 10.30 -2.72
CA ALA A 437 10.47 11.27 -2.29
C ALA A 437 9.92 12.48 -1.53
N ILE A 438 8.71 12.95 -1.85
CA ILE A 438 8.09 14.14 -1.25
C ILE A 438 7.15 13.82 -0.09
N SER A 439 6.93 12.55 0.20
CA SER A 439 5.96 12.13 1.23
C SER A 439 6.44 12.47 2.63
N GLN A 440 5.49 12.73 3.51
CA GLN A 440 5.72 13.04 4.91
C GLN A 440 5.55 11.77 5.76
N VAL A 441 6.16 11.74 6.93
CA VAL A 441 5.91 10.68 7.92
C VAL A 441 4.51 10.83 8.48
N GLY A 442 3.82 9.71 8.71
CA GLY A 442 2.45 9.72 9.19
C GLY A 442 2.21 8.83 10.40
N GLY A 443 1.22 9.25 11.21
CA GLY A 443 0.64 8.46 12.28
C GLY A 443 -0.88 8.55 12.24
N GLN A 444 -1.56 7.42 12.39
CA GLN A 444 -3.01 7.36 12.38
C GLN A 444 -3.54 6.56 13.55
N VAL A 445 -4.68 7.00 14.07
CA VAL A 445 -5.42 6.31 15.13
C VAL A 445 -6.87 6.20 14.70
N GLU A 446 -7.46 5.04 14.94
CA GLU A 446 -8.89 4.82 14.84
C GLU A 446 -9.33 4.01 16.05
N LYS A 447 -10.12 4.61 16.92
CA LYS A 447 -10.60 4.00 18.18
C LYS A 447 -12.05 4.34 18.45
N VAL A 448 -12.66 3.51 19.28
CA VAL A 448 -13.99 3.75 19.84
C VAL A 448 -13.84 4.16 21.30
N TYR A 449 -14.41 5.30 21.65
CA TYR A 449 -14.44 5.84 23.01
C TYR A 449 -15.85 5.79 23.57
N SER A 450 -15.99 5.34 24.82
CA SER A 450 -17.24 5.47 25.56
C SER A 450 -17.33 6.89 26.11
N LEU A 451 -18.42 7.60 25.79
CA LEU A 451 -18.67 8.93 26.34
C LEU A 451 -19.46 8.89 27.66
N THR A 452 -19.54 7.75 28.31
CA THR A 452 -20.15 7.62 29.63
C THR A 452 -19.26 8.23 30.71
N ASP A 453 -17.95 7.96 30.61
CA ASP A 453 -16.97 8.34 31.64
C ASP A 453 -15.98 9.41 31.21
N MET A 454 -16.04 9.85 29.93
CA MET A 454 -15.21 10.93 29.39
C MET A 454 -16.01 11.82 28.43
N SER A 455 -15.59 13.07 28.32
CA SER A 455 -16.17 14.01 27.37
C SER A 455 -15.68 13.73 25.95
N ARG A 456 -16.44 14.23 24.96
CA ARG A 456 -16.05 14.17 23.54
C ARG A 456 -14.68 14.84 23.31
N ASP A 457 -14.45 15.98 23.94
CA ASP A 457 -13.20 16.73 23.74
C ASP A 457 -11.99 15.98 24.34
N GLU A 458 -12.13 15.33 25.50
CA GLU A 458 -11.10 14.44 26.06
C GLU A 458 -10.79 13.26 25.13
N ALA A 459 -11.82 12.63 24.57
CA ALA A 459 -11.61 11.52 23.61
C ALA A 459 -10.85 11.99 22.35
N LEU A 460 -11.18 13.18 21.82
CA LEU A 460 -10.48 13.77 20.69
C LEU A 460 -9.02 14.11 21.02
N ASP A 461 -8.75 14.67 22.19
CA ASP A 461 -7.39 15.05 22.57
C ASP A 461 -6.51 13.83 22.80
N LEU A 462 -7.03 12.77 23.43
CA LEU A 462 -6.34 11.48 23.54
C LEU A 462 -6.00 10.89 22.16
N ALA A 463 -6.95 10.91 21.23
CA ALA A 463 -6.73 10.40 19.90
C ALA A 463 -5.71 11.24 19.10
N LYS A 464 -5.73 12.57 19.23
CA LYS A 464 -4.73 13.47 18.61
C LYS A 464 -3.32 13.22 19.15
N ASP A 465 -3.19 13.09 20.47
CA ASP A 465 -1.89 12.87 21.08
C ASP A 465 -1.31 11.49 20.70
N GLU A 466 -2.16 10.46 20.61
CA GLU A 466 -1.74 9.15 20.14
C GLU A 466 -1.34 9.18 18.65
N ALA A 467 -2.09 9.88 17.77
CA ALA A 467 -1.74 10.02 16.37
C ALA A 467 -0.39 10.76 16.18
N LYS A 468 -0.16 11.83 16.94
CA LYS A 468 1.14 12.53 16.94
C LYS A 468 2.28 11.62 17.43
N ARG A 469 2.06 10.87 18.52
CA ARG A 469 3.06 9.92 19.02
C ARG A 469 3.43 8.88 17.98
N LYS A 470 2.44 8.29 17.30
CA LYS A 470 2.67 7.33 16.19
C LYS A 470 3.46 7.95 15.04
N ALA A 471 3.21 9.21 14.69
CA ALA A 471 3.99 9.92 13.67
C ALA A 471 5.45 10.13 14.10
N VAL A 472 5.71 10.42 15.38
CA VAL A 472 7.07 10.48 15.92
C VAL A 472 7.75 9.11 15.88
N GLU A 473 7.07 8.06 16.30
CA GLU A 473 7.56 6.67 16.27
C GLU A 473 7.88 6.21 14.84
N ALA A 474 7.13 6.70 13.87
CA ALA A 474 7.39 6.45 12.45
C ALA A 474 8.57 7.27 11.87
N GLY A 475 9.22 8.13 12.67
CA GLY A 475 10.41 8.91 12.31
C GLY A 475 10.16 10.38 12.01
N GLY A 476 9.03 10.94 12.48
CA GLY A 476 8.69 12.35 12.29
C GLY A 476 9.38 13.29 13.29
N ASP A 477 9.76 14.49 12.82
CA ASP A 477 10.18 15.59 13.70
C ASP A 477 8.99 16.07 14.54
N PRO A 478 9.06 15.94 15.89
CA PRO A 478 7.97 16.32 16.79
C PRO A 478 7.48 17.76 16.61
N LYS A 479 8.35 18.67 16.16
CA LYS A 479 8.03 20.10 15.96
C LYS A 479 7.23 20.35 14.69
N SER A 480 7.29 19.46 13.72
CA SER A 480 6.62 19.60 12.43
C SER A 480 5.27 18.93 12.37
N ILE A 481 4.94 18.06 13.34
CA ILE A 481 3.73 17.21 13.29
C ILE A 481 2.47 18.05 13.41
N LYS A 482 1.56 17.84 12.43
CA LYS A 482 0.26 18.49 12.34
C LYS A 482 -0.84 17.45 12.16
N ILE A 483 -2.01 17.72 12.74
CA ILE A 483 -3.23 16.96 12.43
C ILE A 483 -3.77 17.46 11.10
N VAL A 484 -3.99 16.52 10.16
CA VAL A 484 -4.46 16.82 8.79
C VAL A 484 -5.87 16.32 8.52
N ASP A 485 -6.34 15.35 9.33
CA ASP A 485 -7.69 14.82 9.19
C ASP A 485 -8.26 14.40 10.54
N ILE A 486 -9.55 14.68 10.76
CA ILE A 486 -10.34 14.31 11.93
C ILE A 486 -11.71 13.84 11.45
N GLU A 487 -12.03 12.60 11.70
CA GLU A 487 -13.35 12.03 11.44
C GLU A 487 -13.97 11.53 12.74
N GLU A 488 -15.21 11.93 13.00
CA GLU A 488 -15.98 11.57 14.16
C GLU A 488 -17.29 10.92 13.75
N ILE A 489 -17.55 9.72 14.21
CA ILE A 489 -18.78 8.97 13.91
C ILE A 489 -19.43 8.55 15.22
N PRO A 490 -20.56 9.18 15.60
CA PRO A 490 -21.35 8.72 16.74
C PRO A 490 -21.93 7.34 16.47
N LEU A 491 -21.69 6.38 17.36
CA LEU A 491 -22.24 5.03 17.30
C LEU A 491 -23.53 4.96 18.12
N THR A 492 -24.60 5.57 17.61
CA THR A 492 -25.88 5.75 18.33
C THR A 492 -26.59 4.44 18.69
N TYR A 493 -26.20 3.34 18.07
CA TYR A 493 -26.74 2.01 18.37
C TYR A 493 -26.04 1.34 19.57
N LEU A 494 -24.96 1.93 20.10
CA LEU A 494 -24.29 1.44 21.30
C LEU A 494 -24.81 2.17 22.54
N PRO A 495 -25.17 1.46 23.62
CA PRO A 495 -25.75 2.08 24.84
C PRO A 495 -24.81 3.06 25.55
N SER A 496 -23.50 2.92 25.37
CA SER A 496 -22.47 3.76 26.00
C SER A 496 -22.31 5.15 25.37
N ASN A 497 -23.21 5.57 24.47
CA ASN A 497 -23.04 6.79 23.69
C ASN A 497 -21.64 6.87 23.05
N ALA A 498 -21.21 5.81 22.40
CA ALA A 498 -19.85 5.63 21.91
C ALA A 498 -19.56 6.53 20.70
N LEU A 499 -18.33 7.02 20.63
CA LEU A 499 -17.79 7.82 19.54
C LEU A 499 -16.62 7.06 18.90
N ARG A 500 -16.74 6.78 17.59
CA ARG A 500 -15.60 6.33 16.78
C ARG A 500 -14.85 7.57 16.31
N VAL A 501 -13.58 7.65 16.66
CA VAL A 501 -12.68 8.76 16.30
C VAL A 501 -11.57 8.23 15.42
N LYS A 502 -11.36 8.89 14.27
CA LYS A 502 -10.23 8.66 13.38
C LYS A 502 -9.44 9.95 13.26
N ILE A 503 -8.15 9.89 13.51
CA ILE A 503 -7.23 11.05 13.44
C ILE A 503 -6.02 10.67 12.60
N LYS A 504 -5.65 11.55 11.65
CA LYS A 504 -4.41 11.46 10.89
C LYS A 504 -3.49 12.62 11.22
N ALA A 505 -2.24 12.30 11.57
CA ALA A 505 -1.17 13.26 11.78
C ALA A 505 -0.06 13.05 10.74
N VAL A 506 0.56 14.10 10.26
CA VAL A 506 1.72 14.05 9.37
C VAL A 506 2.79 15.05 9.82
N GLY A 507 4.05 14.75 9.52
CA GLY A 507 5.17 15.62 9.82
C GLY A 507 6.35 15.39 8.88
N ASN A 508 7.32 16.32 8.91
CA ASN A 508 8.56 16.18 8.15
C ASN A 508 9.43 15.08 8.80
N LEU A 509 10.37 14.58 8.06
CA LEU A 509 11.39 13.64 8.55
C LEU A 509 12.24 14.31 9.64
N LEU A 510 12.66 13.51 10.64
CA LEU A 510 13.55 13.97 11.72
C LEU A 510 14.96 14.20 11.18
#